data_6bbb193b013be36ad3120c01513b3ec0
#
_entry.id   6bbb193b013be36ad3120c01513b3ec0
#
_cell.length_a   1.000
_cell.length_b   1.000
_cell.length_c   1.000
_cell.angle_alpha   90.00
_cell.angle_beta   90.00
_cell.angle_gamma   90.00
#
_symmetry.space_group_name_H-M   'P 1'
#
loop_
_entity.id
_entity.type
_entity.pdbx_description
1 polymer ?
#
loop_
_entity_poly.entity_id
_entity_poly.type
_entity_poly.pdbx_seq_one_letter_code
_entity_poly.pdbx_strand_id
1 'polypeptide(L)'
;MKMIDPELLLRAYSIGVFPMADSRGADDVYWVEPKKRGILPLDSFRLSRSLAKVLKSDRFTVTADTAFADVVSHCAERTSDRPDTWINPAIETAYADLHRRGHAHSIETWQNGELVGGLYGVRLGGAFFGESMFSRESNASKVALAHLVARLKVGSFQLLDCQFITDHLASLGAIEVSRDIYVGLLDAALGVGKGPVVPGEMAGAFSSPADFFALDGIEPVIRTVSGPISGWTIAQLLGQTS
;
A
#
# COMPACT_ATOMS: atom_id res chain seq x y z
N MET A 1 -5.81 -24.35 -13.77
CA MET A 1 -5.30 -23.03 -13.38
C MET A 1 -3.98 -23.23 -12.65
N LYS A 2 -2.89 -22.61 -13.11
CA LYS A 2 -1.56 -22.74 -12.51
C LYS A 2 -1.53 -21.83 -11.27
N MET A 3 -1.36 -22.39 -10.08
CA MET A 3 -1.24 -21.62 -8.85
C MET A 3 0.12 -20.92 -8.81
N ILE A 4 0.14 -19.68 -8.34
CA ILE A 4 1.38 -18.94 -8.07
C ILE A 4 1.86 -19.36 -6.67
N ASP A 5 3.10 -19.85 -6.57
CA ASP A 5 3.71 -20.15 -5.28
C ASP A 5 3.94 -18.84 -4.49
N PRO A 6 3.39 -18.68 -3.28
CA PRO A 6 3.57 -17.49 -2.45
C PRO A 6 5.04 -17.17 -2.14
N GLU A 7 5.89 -18.16 -1.97
CA GLU A 7 7.31 -17.95 -1.73
C GLU A 7 8.02 -17.41 -2.98
N LEU A 8 7.66 -17.91 -4.17
CA LEU A 8 8.13 -17.37 -5.42
C LEU A 8 7.68 -15.91 -5.61
N LEU A 9 6.43 -15.61 -5.23
CA LEU A 9 5.87 -14.26 -5.31
C LEU A 9 6.64 -13.29 -4.41
N LEU A 10 6.92 -13.64 -3.16
CA LEU A 10 7.73 -12.82 -2.25
C LEU A 10 9.17 -12.63 -2.76
N ARG A 11 9.78 -13.67 -3.34
CA ARG A 11 11.11 -13.55 -3.98
C ARG A 11 11.07 -12.62 -5.19
N ALA A 12 10.02 -12.66 -5.99
CA ALA A 12 9.86 -11.73 -7.11
C ALA A 12 9.78 -10.28 -6.61
N TYR A 13 8.98 -9.99 -5.57
CA TYR A 13 8.94 -8.67 -4.95
C TYR A 13 10.29 -8.22 -4.42
N SER A 14 11.07 -9.11 -3.82
CA SER A 14 12.39 -8.76 -3.28
C SER A 14 13.40 -8.29 -4.33
N ILE A 15 13.15 -8.54 -5.60
CA ILE A 15 13.96 -8.06 -6.73
C ILE A 15 13.23 -7.05 -7.62
N GLY A 16 12.06 -6.56 -7.18
CA GLY A 16 11.29 -5.55 -7.89
C GLY A 16 10.42 -6.07 -9.02
N VAL A 17 10.15 -7.38 -9.08
CA VAL A 17 9.33 -8.04 -10.09
C VAL A 17 7.96 -8.36 -9.51
N PHE A 18 6.90 -8.24 -10.32
CA PHE A 18 5.52 -8.53 -9.90
C PHE A 18 4.72 -9.22 -11.01
N PRO A 19 3.64 -9.97 -10.66
CA PRO A 19 2.83 -10.71 -11.63
C PRO A 19 1.75 -9.82 -12.25
N MET A 20 1.46 -10.06 -13.51
CA MET A 20 0.28 -9.53 -14.21
C MET A 20 -0.34 -10.61 -15.10
N ALA A 21 -1.62 -10.47 -15.41
CA ALA A 21 -2.30 -11.23 -16.43
C ALA A 21 -2.82 -10.30 -17.53
N ASP A 22 -2.96 -10.80 -18.77
CA ASP A 22 -3.46 -10.00 -19.88
C ASP A 22 -4.95 -9.62 -19.72
N SER A 23 -5.71 -10.41 -18.98
CA SER A 23 -7.12 -10.17 -18.70
C SER A 23 -7.60 -10.97 -17.48
N ARG A 24 -8.80 -10.65 -17.00
CA ARG A 24 -9.48 -11.41 -15.92
C ARG A 24 -9.60 -12.90 -16.25
N GLY A 25 -9.80 -13.25 -17.51
CA GLY A 25 -9.99 -14.63 -17.97
C GLY A 25 -8.72 -15.32 -18.45
N ALA A 26 -7.56 -14.68 -18.36
CA ALA A 26 -6.31 -15.29 -18.79
C ALA A 26 -5.90 -16.46 -17.88
N ASP A 27 -5.45 -17.58 -18.49
CA ASP A 27 -5.01 -18.76 -17.74
C ASP A 27 -3.58 -18.61 -17.21
N ASP A 28 -2.77 -17.77 -17.85
CA ASP A 28 -1.36 -17.55 -17.52
C ASP A 28 -1.11 -16.19 -16.87
N VAL A 29 0.00 -16.12 -16.14
CA VAL A 29 0.56 -14.91 -15.54
C VAL A 29 1.95 -14.70 -16.09
N TYR A 30 2.31 -13.44 -16.35
CA TYR A 30 3.66 -13.06 -16.71
C TYR A 30 4.25 -12.13 -15.65
N TRP A 31 5.59 -12.09 -15.61
CA TRP A 31 6.34 -11.32 -14.64
C TRP A 31 6.82 -10.00 -15.25
N VAL A 32 6.59 -8.92 -14.57
CA VAL A 32 6.89 -7.56 -15.06
C VAL A 32 8.03 -6.96 -14.24
N GLU A 33 9.01 -6.42 -14.96
CA GLU A 33 10.12 -5.64 -14.43
C GLU A 33 10.20 -4.31 -15.18
N PRO A 34 9.56 -3.22 -14.70
CA PRO A 34 9.54 -1.95 -15.40
C PRO A 34 10.91 -1.27 -15.41
N LYS A 35 11.26 -0.60 -16.52
CA LYS A 35 12.46 0.26 -16.62
C LYS A 35 12.35 1.53 -15.77
N LYS A 36 11.15 1.98 -15.52
CA LYS A 36 10.80 3.12 -14.69
C LYS A 36 9.75 2.68 -13.68
N ARG A 37 9.91 3.11 -12.44
CA ARG A 37 9.04 2.69 -11.33
C ARG A 37 8.34 3.89 -10.70
N GLY A 38 7.03 3.77 -10.53
CA GLY A 38 6.25 4.71 -9.73
C GLY A 38 6.44 4.43 -8.24
N ILE A 39 6.84 5.41 -7.48
CA ILE A 39 6.90 5.34 -6.02
C ILE A 39 6.17 6.53 -5.40
N LEU A 40 5.66 6.37 -4.19
CA LEU A 40 5.12 7.46 -3.40
C LEU A 40 6.02 7.69 -2.18
N PRO A 41 6.92 8.70 -2.22
CA PRO A 41 7.72 9.03 -1.05
C PRO A 41 6.79 9.45 0.09
N LEU A 42 6.88 8.75 1.23
CA LEU A 42 5.92 8.90 2.33
C LEU A 42 5.85 10.33 2.87
N ASP A 43 6.99 11.05 2.89
CA ASP A 43 7.07 12.43 3.33
C ASP A 43 6.60 13.45 2.29
N SER A 44 6.44 13.02 1.04
CA SER A 44 5.97 13.87 -0.06
C SER A 44 4.49 13.68 -0.37
N PHE A 45 3.74 12.93 0.44
CA PHE A 45 2.31 12.75 0.26
C PHE A 45 1.58 14.10 0.30
N ARG A 46 0.87 14.43 -0.78
CA ARG A 46 0.17 15.70 -0.94
C ARG A 46 -1.24 15.62 -0.36
N LEU A 47 -1.39 16.05 0.88
CA LEU A 47 -2.69 16.21 1.50
C LEU A 47 -3.35 17.51 1.06
N SER A 48 -4.16 17.48 -0.01
CA SER A 48 -4.89 18.67 -0.47
C SER A 48 -5.88 19.17 0.60
N ARG A 49 -6.21 20.47 0.57
CA ARG A 49 -7.21 21.06 1.49
C ARG A 49 -8.57 20.35 1.40
N SER A 50 -8.98 19.94 0.21
CA SER A 50 -10.23 19.20 0.00
C SER A 50 -10.18 17.81 0.63
N LEU A 51 -9.09 17.05 0.44
CA LEU A 51 -8.93 15.74 1.05
C LEU A 51 -8.83 15.84 2.58
N ALA A 52 -8.10 16.82 3.12
CA ALA A 52 -8.05 17.08 4.54
C ALA A 52 -9.44 17.36 5.15
N LYS A 53 -10.30 18.10 4.42
CA LYS A 53 -11.69 18.35 4.84
C LYS A 53 -12.50 17.05 4.85
N VAL A 54 -12.34 16.19 3.84
CA VAL A 54 -13.04 14.90 3.78
C VAL A 54 -12.60 13.98 4.93
N LEU A 55 -11.29 13.88 5.19
CA LEU A 55 -10.78 13.10 6.34
C LEU A 55 -11.39 13.60 7.65
N LYS A 56 -11.30 14.91 7.92
CA LYS A 56 -11.78 15.52 9.16
C LYS A 56 -13.31 15.47 9.36
N SER A 57 -14.07 15.22 8.31
CA SER A 57 -15.53 15.11 8.38
C SER A 57 -16.01 13.76 8.92
N ASP A 58 -15.10 12.78 9.04
CA ASP A 58 -15.38 11.38 9.39
C ASP A 58 -16.56 10.78 8.58
N ARG A 59 -16.72 11.25 7.34
CA ARG A 59 -17.72 10.73 6.40
C ARG A 59 -17.53 9.24 6.15
N PHE A 60 -16.28 8.79 6.18
CA PHE A 60 -15.90 7.42 5.96
C PHE A 60 -15.34 6.81 7.23
N THR A 61 -15.75 5.60 7.54
CA THR A 61 -15.07 4.73 8.50
C THR A 61 -13.98 3.98 7.77
N VAL A 62 -12.77 3.87 8.35
CA VAL A 62 -11.64 3.18 7.71
C VAL A 62 -11.16 2.05 8.60
N THR A 63 -10.99 0.87 8.02
CA THR A 63 -10.46 -0.32 8.68
C THR A 63 -9.22 -0.85 7.94
N ALA A 64 -8.54 -1.79 8.55
CA ALA A 64 -7.45 -2.53 7.93
C ALA A 64 -7.68 -4.03 8.13
N ASP A 65 -7.49 -4.81 7.05
CA ASP A 65 -7.57 -6.28 7.05
C ASP A 65 -8.91 -6.88 7.51
N THR A 66 -10.00 -6.10 7.45
CA THR A 66 -11.34 -6.60 7.85
C THR A 66 -12.13 -7.21 6.69
N ALA A 67 -11.79 -6.85 5.44
CA ALA A 67 -12.48 -7.31 4.24
C ALA A 67 -11.52 -7.47 3.05
N PHE A 68 -10.35 -8.08 3.27
CA PHE A 68 -9.30 -8.23 2.25
C PHE A 68 -9.82 -8.85 0.95
N ALA A 69 -10.55 -9.96 1.04
CA ALA A 69 -11.07 -10.65 -0.14
C ALA A 69 -12.04 -9.77 -0.95
N ASP A 70 -12.90 -9.00 -0.26
CA ASP A 70 -13.85 -8.10 -0.93
C ASP A 70 -13.10 -6.95 -1.61
N VAL A 71 -12.05 -6.39 -0.98
CA VAL A 71 -11.20 -5.36 -1.59
C VAL A 71 -10.54 -5.87 -2.87
N VAL A 72 -9.93 -7.06 -2.84
CA VAL A 72 -9.29 -7.66 -4.03
C VAL A 72 -10.33 -7.91 -5.13
N SER A 73 -11.51 -8.45 -4.77
CA SER A 73 -12.61 -8.69 -5.70
C SER A 73 -13.07 -7.39 -6.37
N HIS A 74 -13.29 -6.31 -5.60
CA HIS A 74 -13.67 -5.01 -6.15
C HIS A 74 -12.57 -4.37 -7.01
N CYS A 75 -11.31 -4.56 -6.67
CA CYS A 75 -10.18 -4.16 -7.51
C CYS A 75 -10.15 -4.93 -8.84
N ALA A 76 -10.63 -6.17 -8.86
CA ALA A 76 -10.70 -7.02 -10.05
C ALA A 76 -11.97 -6.82 -10.90
N GLU A 77 -12.94 -6.02 -10.45
CA GLU A 77 -14.16 -5.72 -11.19
C GLU A 77 -13.86 -4.93 -12.47
N ARG A 78 -14.61 -5.25 -13.54
CA ARG A 78 -14.64 -4.44 -14.76
C ARG A 78 -15.52 -3.23 -14.54
N THR A 79 -15.06 -2.08 -14.98
CA THR A 79 -15.82 -0.82 -14.94
C THR A 79 -15.86 -0.21 -16.32
N SER A 80 -16.74 0.80 -16.56
CA SER A 80 -16.78 1.55 -17.81
C SER A 80 -15.43 2.12 -18.22
N ASP A 81 -14.65 2.59 -17.23
CA ASP A 81 -13.36 3.22 -17.43
C ASP A 81 -12.21 2.22 -17.48
N ARG A 82 -12.45 0.99 -17.01
CA ARG A 82 -11.51 -0.13 -17.01
C ARG A 82 -12.23 -1.40 -17.44
N PRO A 83 -12.35 -1.65 -18.77
CA PRO A 83 -13.12 -2.75 -19.33
C PRO A 83 -12.50 -4.13 -19.06
N ASP A 84 -11.22 -4.19 -18.66
CA ASP A 84 -10.56 -5.43 -18.25
C ASP A 84 -9.60 -5.18 -17.08
N THR A 85 -9.10 -6.24 -16.47
CA THR A 85 -8.22 -6.20 -15.31
C THR A 85 -7.11 -7.25 -15.44
N TRP A 86 -5.93 -6.90 -14.93
CA TRP A 86 -4.78 -7.80 -14.82
C TRP A 86 -4.89 -8.81 -13.66
N ILE A 87 -5.90 -8.64 -12.79
CA ILE A 87 -6.13 -9.51 -11.63
C ILE A 87 -6.99 -10.68 -12.06
N ASN A 88 -6.35 -11.80 -12.40
CA ASN A 88 -7.05 -13.06 -12.68
C ASN A 88 -7.24 -13.91 -11.41
N PRO A 89 -8.00 -15.02 -11.44
CA PRO A 89 -8.23 -15.86 -10.26
C PRO A 89 -6.96 -16.46 -9.63
N ALA A 90 -5.89 -16.69 -10.43
CA ALA A 90 -4.61 -17.17 -9.89
C ALA A 90 -3.93 -16.11 -9.03
N ILE A 91 -3.96 -14.86 -9.48
CA ILE A 91 -3.44 -13.69 -8.76
C ILE A 91 -4.27 -13.45 -7.48
N GLU A 92 -5.60 -13.47 -7.54
CA GLU A 92 -6.45 -13.33 -6.34
C GLU A 92 -6.13 -14.39 -5.29
N THR A 93 -6.00 -15.66 -5.72
CA THR A 93 -5.67 -16.77 -4.81
C THR A 93 -4.30 -16.56 -4.16
N ALA A 94 -3.30 -16.12 -4.93
CA ALA A 94 -1.95 -15.90 -4.42
C ALA A 94 -1.92 -14.77 -3.38
N TYR A 95 -2.64 -13.66 -3.61
CA TYR A 95 -2.72 -12.57 -2.62
C TYR A 95 -3.53 -12.95 -1.39
N ALA A 96 -4.60 -13.75 -1.53
CA ALA A 96 -5.31 -14.30 -0.38
C ALA A 96 -4.41 -15.21 0.47
N ASP A 97 -3.51 -15.98 -0.15
CA ASP A 97 -2.51 -16.78 0.56
C ASP A 97 -1.47 -15.90 1.27
N LEU A 98 -0.98 -14.84 0.63
CA LEU A 98 -0.08 -13.87 1.27
C LEU A 98 -0.76 -13.17 2.44
N HIS A 99 -2.04 -12.82 2.32
CA HIS A 99 -2.80 -12.21 3.41
C HIS A 99 -2.90 -13.14 4.62
N ARG A 100 -3.26 -14.42 4.43
CA ARG A 100 -3.29 -15.41 5.53
C ARG A 100 -1.94 -15.62 6.22
N ARG A 101 -0.84 -15.35 5.50
CA ARG A 101 0.53 -15.42 6.03
C ARG A 101 1.03 -14.10 6.63
N GLY A 102 0.21 -13.03 6.62
CA GLY A 102 0.56 -11.70 7.14
C GLY A 102 1.49 -10.88 6.23
N HIS A 103 1.55 -11.22 4.94
CA HIS A 103 2.35 -10.51 3.93
C HIS A 103 1.53 -9.60 3.02
N ALA A 104 0.22 -9.77 2.95
CA ALA A 104 -0.64 -8.85 2.20
C ALA A 104 -1.68 -8.22 3.12
N HIS A 105 -1.94 -6.93 2.90
CA HIS A 105 -2.81 -6.12 3.72
C HIS A 105 -3.75 -5.28 2.87
N SER A 106 -4.92 -4.96 3.44
CA SER A 106 -5.90 -4.05 2.83
C SER A 106 -6.23 -2.87 3.74
N ILE A 107 -6.67 -1.80 3.11
CA ILE A 107 -7.33 -0.67 3.79
C ILE A 107 -8.71 -0.54 3.16
N GLU A 108 -9.73 -0.59 3.98
CA GLU A 108 -11.13 -0.50 3.59
C GLU A 108 -11.71 0.86 3.95
N THR A 109 -12.51 1.42 3.05
CA THR A 109 -13.25 2.66 3.26
C THR A 109 -14.74 2.37 3.20
N TRP A 110 -15.42 2.60 4.32
CA TRP A 110 -16.84 2.29 4.51
C TRP A 110 -17.67 3.57 4.60
N GLN A 111 -18.87 3.53 4.04
CA GLN A 111 -19.89 4.54 4.23
C GLN A 111 -21.24 3.88 4.47
N ASN A 112 -21.89 4.23 5.57
CA ASN A 112 -23.19 3.64 5.99
C ASN A 112 -23.17 2.08 6.04
N GLY A 113 -22.02 1.51 6.41
CA GLY A 113 -21.85 0.05 6.47
C GLY A 113 -21.53 -0.62 5.13
N GLU A 114 -21.49 0.13 4.04
CA GLU A 114 -21.12 -0.39 2.71
C GLU A 114 -19.64 -0.13 2.40
N LEU A 115 -18.97 -1.10 1.79
CA LEU A 115 -17.59 -0.98 1.33
C LEU A 115 -17.56 -0.18 0.02
N VAL A 116 -17.16 1.09 0.11
CA VAL A 116 -17.24 2.06 -1.00
C VAL A 116 -15.89 2.42 -1.61
N GLY A 117 -14.81 1.95 -1.02
CA GLY A 117 -13.45 2.13 -1.54
C GLY A 117 -12.45 1.32 -0.75
N GLY A 118 -11.26 1.20 -1.27
CA GLY A 118 -10.19 0.48 -0.61
C GLY A 118 -8.99 0.27 -1.52
N LEU A 119 -7.96 -0.27 -0.95
CA LEU A 119 -6.75 -0.69 -1.63
C LEU A 119 -6.17 -1.93 -0.94
N TYR A 120 -5.34 -2.64 -1.66
CA TYR A 120 -4.52 -3.71 -1.06
C TYR A 120 -3.09 -3.65 -1.57
N GLY A 121 -2.21 -4.34 -0.87
CA GLY A 121 -0.81 -4.44 -1.24
C GLY A 121 -0.06 -5.50 -0.46
N VAL A 122 1.22 -5.65 -0.79
CA VAL A 122 2.13 -6.62 -0.19
C VAL A 122 3.15 -5.91 0.68
N ARG A 123 3.41 -6.46 1.87
CA ARG A 123 4.46 -6.03 2.78
C ARG A 123 5.65 -6.97 2.67
N LEU A 124 6.86 -6.42 2.53
CA LEU A 124 8.12 -7.17 2.63
C LEU A 124 9.19 -6.27 3.27
N GLY A 125 9.67 -6.65 4.46
CA GLY A 125 10.55 -5.79 5.24
C GLY A 125 9.95 -4.41 5.48
N GLY A 126 10.69 -3.35 5.19
CA GLY A 126 10.26 -1.96 5.25
C GLY A 126 9.66 -1.44 3.94
N ALA A 127 9.37 -2.30 2.96
CA ALA A 127 8.69 -1.94 1.72
C ALA A 127 7.22 -2.36 1.75
N PHE A 128 6.35 -1.53 1.17
CA PHE A 128 4.97 -1.84 0.87
C PHE A 128 4.71 -1.64 -0.62
N PHE A 129 4.19 -2.66 -1.28
CA PHE A 129 3.86 -2.68 -2.70
C PHE A 129 2.35 -2.50 -2.84
N GLY A 130 1.91 -1.29 -3.20
CA GLY A 130 0.50 -1.00 -3.44
C GLY A 130 0.06 -1.61 -4.76
N GLU A 131 -0.82 -2.58 -4.74
CA GLU A 131 -1.20 -3.36 -5.92
C GLU A 131 -2.34 -2.73 -6.70
N SER A 132 -3.45 -2.52 -6.06
CA SER A 132 -4.62 -1.94 -6.71
C SER A 132 -5.53 -1.22 -5.72
N MET A 133 -6.37 -0.35 -6.27
CA MET A 133 -7.40 0.36 -5.50
C MET A 133 -8.69 0.47 -6.29
N PHE A 134 -9.79 0.60 -5.57
CA PHE A 134 -11.10 0.89 -6.15
C PHE A 134 -11.79 2.04 -5.41
N SER A 135 -12.75 2.70 -6.05
CA SER A 135 -13.52 3.80 -5.47
C SER A 135 -14.92 3.82 -6.09
N ARG A 136 -15.93 3.56 -5.29
CA ARG A 136 -17.36 3.68 -5.67
C ARG A 136 -17.93 5.02 -5.25
N GLU A 137 -17.31 5.64 -4.23
CA GLU A 137 -17.65 6.97 -3.74
C GLU A 137 -16.49 7.95 -3.93
N SER A 138 -16.83 9.20 -4.23
CA SER A 138 -15.83 10.25 -4.43
C SER A 138 -14.90 10.38 -3.24
N ASN A 139 -13.60 10.32 -3.48
CA ASN A 139 -12.48 10.37 -2.52
C ASN A 139 -12.30 9.10 -1.66
N ALA A 140 -13.08 8.04 -1.80
CA ALA A 140 -12.95 6.86 -0.95
C ALA A 140 -11.56 6.21 -1.09
N SER A 141 -11.03 6.01 -2.31
CA SER A 141 -9.66 5.49 -2.51
C SER A 141 -8.57 6.45 -2.02
N LYS A 142 -8.79 7.78 -2.12
CA LYS A 142 -7.83 8.77 -1.59
C LYS A 142 -7.77 8.74 -0.07
N VAL A 143 -8.91 8.50 0.58
CA VAL A 143 -8.98 8.31 2.04
C VAL A 143 -8.26 7.03 2.44
N ALA A 144 -8.49 5.92 1.73
CA ALA A 144 -7.75 4.68 1.96
C ALA A 144 -6.23 4.87 1.82
N LEU A 145 -5.79 5.56 0.77
CA LEU A 145 -4.36 5.83 0.54
C LEU A 145 -3.77 6.75 1.63
N ALA A 146 -4.51 7.77 2.08
CA ALA A 146 -4.07 8.63 3.18
C ALA A 146 -3.87 7.83 4.48
N HIS A 147 -4.78 6.91 4.80
CA HIS A 147 -4.65 6.01 5.95
C HIS A 147 -3.47 5.05 5.77
N LEU A 148 -3.27 4.50 4.56
CA LEU A 148 -2.09 3.68 4.27
C LEU A 148 -0.80 4.46 4.53
N VAL A 149 -0.65 5.65 3.95
CA VAL A 149 0.56 6.47 4.12
C VAL A 149 0.82 6.80 5.59
N ALA A 150 -0.20 7.20 6.35
CA ALA A 150 -0.07 7.43 7.78
C ALA A 150 0.39 6.17 8.53
N ARG A 151 -0.20 5.01 8.19
CA ARG A 151 0.15 3.70 8.77
C ARG A 151 1.60 3.31 8.46
N LEU A 152 2.04 3.50 7.22
CA LEU A 152 3.41 3.23 6.81
C LEU A 152 4.43 4.15 7.48
N LYS A 153 4.11 5.45 7.64
CA LYS A 153 4.97 6.40 8.37
C LYS A 153 5.15 6.02 9.82
N VAL A 154 4.06 5.75 10.53
CA VAL A 154 4.08 5.34 11.93
C VAL A 154 4.77 3.98 12.10
N GLY A 155 4.55 3.06 11.18
CA GLY A 155 5.13 1.72 11.16
C GLY A 155 6.58 1.66 10.67
N SER A 156 7.25 2.80 10.47
CA SER A 156 8.68 2.86 10.06
C SER A 156 8.98 2.21 8.71
N PHE A 157 8.01 2.20 7.80
CA PHE A 157 8.25 1.80 6.41
C PHE A 157 9.08 2.85 5.68
N GLN A 158 9.87 2.41 4.71
CA GLN A 158 10.81 3.26 3.95
C GLN A 158 10.39 3.43 2.49
N LEU A 159 9.65 2.49 1.92
CA LEU A 159 9.26 2.47 0.52
C LEU A 159 7.77 2.17 0.37
N LEU A 160 7.04 3.04 -0.35
CA LEU A 160 5.73 2.74 -0.93
C LEU A 160 5.88 2.68 -2.45
N ASP A 161 5.86 1.48 -2.99
CA ASP A 161 5.93 1.17 -4.40
C ASP A 161 4.51 1.20 -5.01
N CYS A 162 4.35 1.89 -6.13
CA CYS A 162 3.09 2.00 -6.87
C CYS A 162 3.19 1.38 -8.27
N GLN A 163 4.25 0.66 -8.59
CA GLN A 163 4.63 0.03 -9.87
C GLN A 163 4.67 1.04 -11.04
N PHE A 164 3.52 1.55 -11.45
CA PHE A 164 3.38 2.54 -12.51
C PHE A 164 2.80 3.84 -11.97
N ILE A 165 3.20 4.96 -12.57
CA ILE A 165 2.63 6.25 -12.23
C ILE A 165 1.35 6.49 -13.03
N THR A 166 0.34 7.02 -12.37
CA THR A 166 -0.90 7.51 -12.98
C THR A 166 -1.08 8.99 -12.60
N ASP A 167 -1.87 9.75 -13.35
CA ASP A 167 -2.19 11.15 -13.02
C ASP A 167 -2.77 11.28 -11.61
N HIS A 168 -3.59 10.29 -11.21
CA HIS A 168 -4.15 10.20 -9.87
C HIS A 168 -3.05 10.12 -8.80
N LEU A 169 -2.10 9.19 -8.92
CA LEU A 169 -1.00 9.02 -7.98
C LEU A 169 -0.03 10.21 -8.01
N ALA A 170 0.27 10.76 -9.20
CA ALA A 170 1.09 11.96 -9.35
C ALA A 170 0.47 13.17 -8.63
N SER A 171 -0.86 13.32 -8.67
CA SER A 171 -1.58 14.37 -7.94
C SER A 171 -1.43 14.26 -6.42
N LEU A 172 -1.16 13.06 -5.91
CA LEU A 172 -0.96 12.74 -4.49
C LEU A 172 0.51 12.73 -4.07
N GLY A 173 1.44 13.03 -4.99
CA GLY A 173 2.87 13.15 -4.69
C GLY A 173 3.73 12.00 -5.18
N ALA A 174 3.16 11.02 -5.89
CA ALA A 174 3.96 9.96 -6.51
C ALA A 174 4.90 10.52 -7.58
N ILE A 175 6.07 9.91 -7.70
CA ILE A 175 7.10 10.25 -8.68
C ILE A 175 7.56 9.01 -9.42
N GLU A 176 8.11 9.20 -10.61
CA GLU A 176 8.74 8.14 -11.38
C GLU A 176 10.26 8.18 -11.18
N VAL A 177 10.87 7.04 -10.90
CA VAL A 177 12.31 6.87 -10.74
C VAL A 177 12.85 5.83 -11.72
N SER A 178 14.15 5.89 -12.02
CA SER A 178 14.82 4.85 -12.81
C SER A 178 14.88 3.54 -12.01
N ARG A 179 15.02 2.42 -12.74
CA ARG A 179 15.18 1.10 -12.12
C ARG A 179 16.33 1.05 -11.11
N ASP A 180 17.47 1.67 -11.43
CA ASP A 180 18.66 1.64 -10.55
C ASP A 180 18.41 2.37 -9.22
N ILE A 181 17.71 3.54 -9.27
CA ILE A 181 17.29 4.26 -8.07
C ILE A 181 16.30 3.41 -7.27
N TYR A 182 15.32 2.80 -7.94
CA TYR A 182 14.32 1.96 -7.30
C TYR A 182 14.95 0.76 -6.58
N VAL A 183 15.88 0.04 -7.24
CA VAL A 183 16.57 -1.11 -6.63
C VAL A 183 17.32 -0.69 -5.36
N GLY A 184 18.04 0.45 -5.40
CA GLY A 184 18.70 0.97 -4.19
C GLY A 184 17.73 1.29 -3.04
N LEU A 185 16.55 1.84 -3.35
CA LEU A 185 15.51 2.11 -2.34
C LEU A 185 14.92 0.80 -1.80
N LEU A 186 14.69 -0.18 -2.65
CA LEU A 186 14.18 -1.50 -2.28
C LEU A 186 15.18 -2.24 -1.38
N ASP A 187 16.45 -2.29 -1.76
CA ASP A 187 17.51 -2.92 -0.97
C ASP A 187 17.61 -2.29 0.42
N ALA A 188 17.54 -0.95 0.52
CA ALA A 188 17.52 -0.25 1.78
C ALA A 188 16.30 -0.65 2.63
N ALA A 189 15.11 -0.68 2.05
CA ALA A 189 13.86 -1.06 2.72
C ALA A 189 13.85 -2.53 3.18
N LEU A 190 14.55 -3.41 2.46
CA LEU A 190 14.69 -4.83 2.82
C LEU A 190 15.85 -5.09 3.81
N GLY A 191 16.65 -4.07 4.14
CA GLY A 191 17.82 -4.23 4.99
C GLY A 191 18.99 -4.98 4.33
N VAL A 192 19.01 -5.05 2.99
CA VAL A 192 20.05 -5.77 2.23
C VAL A 192 21.25 -4.86 1.92
N GLY A 193 21.17 -3.57 2.22
CA GLY A 193 22.20 -2.58 1.89
C GLY A 193 23.55 -2.91 2.52
N LYS A 194 24.52 -3.24 1.67
CA LYS A 194 25.95 -3.30 2.00
C LYS A 194 26.48 -1.86 2.22
N GLY A 195 26.20 -1.27 3.37
CA GLY A 195 27.06 -0.18 3.83
C GLY A 195 28.44 -0.77 4.13
N PRO A 196 29.57 -0.11 3.77
CA PRO A 196 30.88 -0.55 4.27
C PRO A 196 30.82 -0.51 5.79
N VAL A 197 31.10 -1.65 6.43
CA VAL A 197 31.30 -1.72 7.88
C VAL A 197 32.56 -0.90 8.16
N VAL A 198 32.40 0.35 8.57
CA VAL A 198 33.51 1.16 9.09
C VAL A 198 33.76 0.67 10.51
N PRO A 199 34.93 0.05 10.81
CA PRO A 199 35.24 -0.41 12.16
C PRO A 199 35.33 0.83 13.05
N GLY A 200 34.38 0.96 14.02
CA GLY A 200 34.39 2.05 14.98
C GLY A 200 33.14 2.90 15.08
N GLU A 201 32.22 2.86 14.12
CA GLU A 201 30.88 3.41 14.32
C GLU A 201 30.00 2.38 15.02
N MET A 202 29.50 2.75 16.18
CA MET A 202 28.48 1.97 16.88
C MET A 202 27.35 1.69 15.91
N ALA A 203 26.99 0.41 15.77
CA ALA A 203 25.89 -0.06 14.94
C ALA A 203 24.72 0.91 15.07
N GLY A 204 24.36 1.53 13.94
CA GLY A 204 23.27 2.49 13.87
C GLY A 204 22.03 1.89 14.51
N ALA A 205 21.28 2.74 15.18
CA ALA A 205 20.07 2.41 15.90
C ALA A 205 19.32 1.32 15.14
N PHE A 206 19.09 0.18 15.80
CA PHE A 206 18.19 -0.85 15.33
C PHE A 206 16.84 -0.17 15.11
N SER A 207 16.54 0.26 13.87
CA SER A 207 15.20 0.66 13.53
C SER A 207 14.32 -0.57 13.79
N SER A 208 13.33 -0.40 14.64
CA SER A 208 12.37 -1.46 14.90
C SER A 208 11.88 -2.00 13.56
N PRO A 209 11.68 -3.33 13.42
CA PRO A 209 11.16 -3.88 12.19
C PRO A 209 9.87 -3.16 11.81
N ALA A 210 9.67 -2.89 10.52
CA ALA A 210 8.48 -2.20 10.05
C ALA A 210 7.21 -2.94 10.50
N ASP A 211 6.28 -2.21 11.13
CA ASP A 211 5.04 -2.76 11.67
C ASP A 211 3.82 -2.10 11.04
N PHE A 212 3.06 -2.86 10.26
CA PHE A 212 1.85 -2.37 9.59
C PHE A 212 0.75 -1.95 10.58
N PHE A 213 0.71 -2.54 11.75
CA PHE A 213 -0.30 -2.28 12.79
C PHE A 213 0.14 -1.28 13.86
N ALA A 214 1.34 -0.72 13.78
CA ALA A 214 1.84 0.25 14.75
C ALA A 214 0.90 1.46 14.96
N LEU A 215 0.19 1.88 13.91
CA LEU A 215 -0.79 2.97 13.99
C LEU A 215 -1.97 2.63 14.91
N ASP A 216 -2.39 1.37 14.98
CA ASP A 216 -3.53 0.93 15.79
C ASP A 216 -3.20 0.95 17.29
N GLY A 217 -1.91 0.90 17.64
CA GLY A 217 -1.40 1.02 19.00
C GLY A 217 -1.23 2.46 19.51
N ILE A 218 -1.43 3.47 18.66
CA ILE A 218 -1.40 4.86 19.09
C ILE A 218 -2.69 5.16 19.86
N GLU A 219 -2.59 5.26 21.18
CA GLU A 219 -3.70 5.73 22.00
C GLU A 219 -4.06 7.18 21.62
N PRO A 220 -5.29 7.45 21.16
CA PRO A 220 -5.71 8.82 20.96
C PRO A 220 -5.76 9.50 22.35
N VAL A 221 -5.09 10.65 22.46
CA VAL A 221 -5.04 11.48 23.68
C VAL A 221 -6.43 11.83 24.24
N ILE A 222 -7.51 11.54 23.49
CA ILE A 222 -8.90 11.74 23.91
C ILE A 222 -9.78 10.66 23.24
N ARG A 223 -9.79 9.41 23.73
CA ARG A 223 -10.85 8.47 23.39
C ARG A 223 -11.18 7.51 24.53
N THR A 224 -12.43 7.54 24.93
CA THR A 224 -13.07 6.59 25.86
C THR A 224 -13.71 5.39 25.15
N VAL A 225 -13.48 5.20 23.83
CA VAL A 225 -14.10 4.14 23.05
C VAL A 225 -13.10 3.55 22.06
N SER A 226 -12.91 2.24 22.09
CA SER A 226 -12.18 1.48 21.08
C SER A 226 -12.94 1.54 19.74
N GLY A 227 -12.35 2.15 18.73
CA GLY A 227 -12.94 2.28 17.39
C GLY A 227 -11.87 2.61 16.34
N PRO A 228 -12.22 2.64 15.05
CA PRO A 228 -11.29 2.97 13.97
C PRO A 228 -10.62 4.33 14.21
N ILE A 229 -9.37 4.48 13.74
CA ILE A 229 -8.61 5.72 13.86
C ILE A 229 -9.34 6.83 13.10
N SER A 230 -9.57 7.98 13.77
CA SER A 230 -10.31 9.09 13.18
C SER A 230 -9.54 9.73 12.01
N GLY A 231 -10.26 10.17 11.00
CA GLY A 231 -9.68 10.91 9.88
C GLY A 231 -9.00 12.22 10.31
N TRP A 232 -9.38 12.78 11.46
CA TRP A 232 -8.72 13.94 12.06
C TRP A 232 -7.29 13.62 12.51
N THR A 233 -7.07 12.48 13.17
CA THR A 233 -5.73 11.98 13.56
C THR A 233 -4.88 11.77 12.32
N ILE A 234 -5.42 11.15 11.27
CA ILE A 234 -4.72 10.95 10.00
C ILE A 234 -4.33 12.28 9.36
N ALA A 235 -5.24 13.25 9.33
CA ALA A 235 -4.95 14.57 8.77
C ALA A 235 -3.85 15.32 9.56
N GLN A 236 -3.76 15.14 10.86
CA GLN A 236 -2.65 15.68 11.66
C GLN A 236 -1.33 15.00 11.36
N LEU A 237 -1.28 13.66 11.35
CA LEU A 237 -0.06 12.90 11.06
C LEU A 237 0.52 13.25 9.67
N LEU A 238 -0.34 13.49 8.69
CA LEU A 238 0.07 13.84 7.33
C LEU A 238 0.33 15.34 7.15
N GLY A 239 -0.21 16.20 8.00
CA GLY A 239 -0.06 17.66 7.92
C GLY A 239 1.16 18.23 8.65
N GLN A 240 1.88 17.43 9.44
CA GLN A 240 3.06 17.88 10.21
C GLN A 240 4.36 17.91 9.40
N THR A 241 4.31 17.60 8.10
CA THR A 241 5.47 17.55 7.20
C THR A 241 5.60 18.79 6.30
N SER A 242 5.13 19.97 6.78
CA SER A 242 5.27 21.24 6.06
C SER A 242 6.34 22.12 6.69
#